data_3d49e30e02842063f10b93052abe8302
#
_entry.id   3d49e30e02842063f10b93052abe8302
#
_cell.length_a   1.000
_cell.length_b   1.000
_cell.length_c   1.000
_cell.angle_alpha   90.00
_cell.angle_beta   90.00
_cell.angle_gamma   90.00
#
_symmetry.space_group_name_H-M   'P 1'
#
loop_
_entity.id
_entity.type
_entity.pdbx_description
1 polymer ?
#
loop_
_entity_poly.entity_id
_entity_poly.type
_entity_poly.pdbx_seq_one_letter_code
_entity_poly.pdbx_strand_id
1 'polypeptide(L)'
;MLLQQKAGESEKNPALKLDTCVAMTQGSIGYWLQNALTNEFEKRNIAKPVISVVTQVRVDKEDPSFKKPSKPIGPFYTKEEADAEGAKDGSTYVEDAGRGYRKVVPSPMPKEIVEKEAVRALVEADVLTICSGGGGIPVVAEDGQYVGVEAVNDKDFSARVLAENVDADRLIILTGVDNIYINYNQPDQKALEQISVAEAEEYIKEGHFAAGSMLPKIEAALDFVKGDDKRKAIITSIENLENIDKEAGTVISQKG
;
A
#
# COMPACT_ATOMS: atom_id res chain seq x y z
N MET A 1 -5.77 8.36 -10.26
CA MET A 1 -6.91 7.45 -10.50
C MET A 1 -8.21 8.21 -10.80
N LEU A 2 -8.83 8.95 -9.89
CA LEU A 2 -10.12 9.61 -10.14
C LEU A 2 -10.10 10.58 -11.34
N LEU A 3 -9.01 11.34 -11.50
CA LEU A 3 -8.84 12.18 -12.69
C LEU A 3 -8.70 11.35 -13.97
N GLN A 4 -8.04 10.20 -13.90
CA GLN A 4 -7.91 9.28 -15.03
C GLN A 4 -9.26 8.66 -15.40
N GLN A 5 -10.11 8.29 -14.42
CA GLN A 5 -11.47 7.82 -14.70
C GLN A 5 -12.25 8.79 -15.56
N LYS A 6 -12.17 10.08 -15.22
CA LYS A 6 -12.96 11.15 -15.87
C LYS A 6 -12.29 11.76 -17.10
N ALA A 7 -10.99 11.52 -17.33
CA ALA A 7 -10.20 12.22 -18.34
C ALA A 7 -10.68 12.03 -19.79
N GLY A 8 -11.37 10.95 -20.09
CA GLY A 8 -11.92 10.68 -21.43
C GLY A 8 -13.44 10.56 -21.44
N GLU A 9 -14.09 10.87 -20.32
CA GLU A 9 -15.53 10.70 -20.17
C GLU A 9 -16.32 11.65 -21.06
N SER A 10 -17.26 11.10 -21.82
CA SER A 10 -18.19 11.83 -22.66
C SER A 10 -19.44 10.98 -22.86
N GLU A 11 -20.48 11.55 -23.52
CA GLU A 11 -21.67 10.76 -23.89
C GLU A 11 -21.36 9.49 -24.71
N LYS A 12 -20.21 9.45 -25.41
CA LYS A 12 -19.78 8.32 -26.25
C LYS A 12 -18.78 7.41 -25.55
N ASN A 13 -18.05 7.92 -24.57
CA ASN A 13 -17.00 7.18 -23.86
C ASN A 13 -17.33 7.18 -22.36
N PRO A 14 -17.64 6.02 -21.78
CA PRO A 14 -17.85 5.92 -20.33
C PRO A 14 -16.55 6.20 -19.57
N ALA A 15 -16.67 6.59 -18.31
CA ALA A 15 -15.54 6.67 -17.39
C ALA A 15 -14.79 5.34 -17.31
N LEU A 16 -13.46 5.38 -17.20
CA LEU A 16 -12.67 4.18 -17.03
C LEU A 16 -12.97 3.54 -15.66
N LYS A 17 -12.96 2.22 -15.62
CA LYS A 17 -13.08 1.47 -14.36
C LYS A 17 -11.88 1.73 -13.46
N LEU A 18 -12.08 1.65 -12.15
CA LEU A 18 -11.03 1.94 -11.17
C LEU A 18 -9.86 0.94 -11.24
N ASP A 19 -10.13 -0.34 -11.48
CA ASP A 19 -9.13 -1.38 -11.72
C ASP A 19 -8.19 -1.03 -12.88
N THR A 20 -8.76 -0.56 -14.01
CA THR A 20 -7.99 -0.08 -15.17
C THR A 20 -7.15 1.14 -14.81
N CYS A 21 -7.69 2.08 -14.04
CA CYS A 21 -6.94 3.25 -13.58
C CYS A 21 -5.78 2.87 -12.63
N VAL A 22 -5.96 1.83 -11.81
CA VAL A 22 -4.87 1.27 -11.00
C VAL A 22 -3.79 0.68 -11.88
N ALA A 23 -4.14 -0.10 -12.91
CA ALA A 23 -3.19 -0.67 -13.87
C ALA A 23 -2.39 0.43 -14.61
N MET A 24 -3.05 1.49 -15.09
CA MET A 24 -2.40 2.65 -15.70
C MET A 24 -1.42 3.34 -14.74
N THR A 25 -1.81 3.47 -13.47
CA THR A 25 -0.96 4.07 -12.43
C THR A 25 0.26 3.19 -12.15
N GLN A 26 0.11 1.87 -12.06
CA GLN A 26 1.24 0.94 -11.96
C GLN A 26 2.19 1.08 -13.15
N GLY A 27 1.65 1.15 -14.36
CA GLY A 27 2.45 1.31 -15.58
C GLY A 27 3.24 2.62 -15.57
N SER A 28 2.64 3.75 -15.26
CA SER A 28 3.31 5.05 -15.26
C SER A 28 4.36 5.18 -14.16
N ILE A 29 4.02 4.85 -12.92
CA ILE A 29 4.96 4.92 -11.78
C ILE A 29 6.04 3.85 -11.93
N GLY A 30 5.66 2.64 -12.32
CA GLY A 30 6.60 1.55 -12.58
C GLY A 30 7.64 1.93 -13.63
N TYR A 31 7.22 2.55 -14.74
CA TYR A 31 8.14 3.07 -15.75
C TYR A 31 9.11 4.11 -15.18
N TRP A 32 8.62 5.08 -14.42
CA TRP A 32 9.50 6.11 -13.85
C TRP A 32 10.53 5.52 -12.88
N LEU A 33 10.12 4.61 -12.01
CA LEU A 33 11.02 3.94 -11.07
C LEU A 33 12.01 3.03 -11.81
N GLN A 34 11.54 2.23 -12.77
CA GLN A 34 12.39 1.36 -13.58
C GLN A 34 13.46 2.16 -14.33
N ASN A 35 13.06 3.26 -14.98
CA ASN A 35 13.99 4.14 -15.69
C ASN A 35 15.02 4.76 -14.75
N ALA A 36 14.57 5.33 -13.61
CA ALA A 36 15.47 5.96 -12.65
C ALA A 36 16.49 4.96 -12.07
N LEU A 37 16.03 3.76 -11.69
CA LEU A 37 16.88 2.71 -11.13
C LEU A 37 17.86 2.16 -12.18
N THR A 38 17.39 1.92 -13.41
CA THR A 38 18.27 1.46 -14.51
C THR A 38 19.37 2.47 -14.77
N ASN A 39 19.04 3.76 -14.89
CA ASN A 39 20.03 4.82 -15.10
C ASN A 39 21.03 4.92 -13.95
N GLU A 40 20.58 4.77 -12.70
CA GLU A 40 21.50 4.82 -11.56
C GLU A 40 22.39 3.58 -11.47
N PHE A 41 21.89 2.40 -11.82
CA PHE A 41 22.69 1.18 -11.90
C PHE A 41 23.75 1.25 -13.00
N GLU A 42 23.38 1.71 -14.20
CA GLU A 42 24.35 1.94 -15.29
C GLU A 42 25.47 2.92 -14.87
N LYS A 43 25.09 4.05 -14.27
CA LYS A 43 26.04 5.05 -13.77
C LYS A 43 27.00 4.49 -12.72
N ARG A 44 26.54 3.56 -11.90
CA ARG A 44 27.35 2.90 -10.85
C ARG A 44 28.03 1.61 -11.33
N ASN A 45 27.88 1.22 -12.58
CA ASN A 45 28.36 -0.05 -13.15
C ASN A 45 27.83 -1.27 -12.39
N ILE A 46 26.56 -1.23 -11.96
CA ILE A 46 25.86 -2.33 -11.31
C ILE A 46 25.05 -3.10 -12.37
N ALA A 47 25.46 -4.33 -12.67
CA ALA A 47 24.80 -5.18 -13.65
C ALA A 47 23.58 -5.89 -13.02
N LYS A 48 22.52 -5.12 -12.71
CA LYS A 48 21.28 -5.66 -12.13
C LYS A 48 20.08 -5.25 -12.98
N PRO A 49 19.34 -6.21 -13.58
CA PRO A 49 18.14 -5.88 -14.35
C PRO A 49 17.01 -5.36 -13.45
N VAL A 50 16.26 -4.40 -13.97
CA VAL A 50 15.08 -3.81 -13.29
C VAL A 50 13.88 -3.99 -14.18
N ILE A 51 12.77 -4.48 -13.63
CA ILE A 51 11.52 -4.67 -14.36
C ILE A 51 10.32 -4.18 -13.54
N SER A 52 9.31 -3.65 -14.23
CA SER A 52 8.01 -3.36 -13.64
C SER A 52 6.97 -4.37 -14.10
N VAL A 53 6.24 -4.96 -13.17
CA VAL A 53 5.19 -5.94 -13.40
C VAL A 53 3.85 -5.35 -13.00
N VAL A 54 2.91 -5.32 -13.93
CA VAL A 54 1.50 -5.01 -13.61
C VAL A 54 0.95 -6.16 -12.78
N THR A 55 0.45 -5.85 -11.58
CA THR A 55 0.17 -6.86 -10.56
C THR A 55 -1.29 -6.80 -10.14
N GLN A 56 -1.95 -7.96 -10.14
CA GLN A 56 -3.30 -8.19 -9.65
C GLN A 56 -3.24 -8.73 -8.22
N VAL A 57 -4.19 -8.31 -7.39
CA VAL A 57 -4.30 -8.74 -5.99
C VAL A 57 -5.69 -9.32 -5.76
N ARG A 58 -5.73 -10.62 -5.49
CA ARG A 58 -6.98 -11.29 -5.17
C ARG A 58 -7.52 -10.84 -3.82
N VAL A 59 -8.80 -10.49 -3.79
CA VAL A 59 -9.54 -10.11 -2.60
C VAL A 59 -10.79 -10.97 -2.46
N ASP A 60 -11.40 -10.92 -1.27
CA ASP A 60 -12.66 -11.60 -1.02
C ASP A 60 -13.83 -10.72 -1.47
N LYS A 61 -14.72 -11.25 -2.31
CA LYS A 61 -15.89 -10.50 -2.77
C LYS A 61 -16.90 -10.21 -1.63
N GLU A 62 -16.86 -10.99 -0.58
CA GLU A 62 -17.70 -10.81 0.62
C GLU A 62 -17.03 -9.92 1.68
N ASP A 63 -15.88 -9.31 1.36
CA ASP A 63 -15.21 -8.41 2.31
C ASP A 63 -16.17 -7.28 2.76
N PRO A 64 -16.25 -7.02 4.08
CA PRO A 64 -17.15 -6.03 4.63
C PRO A 64 -16.99 -4.62 4.05
N SER A 65 -15.77 -4.28 3.56
CA SER A 65 -15.48 -2.98 2.95
C SER A 65 -16.35 -2.67 1.72
N PHE A 66 -16.81 -3.71 0.99
CA PHE A 66 -17.72 -3.50 -0.14
C PHE A 66 -19.08 -2.97 0.30
N LYS A 67 -19.53 -3.32 1.51
CA LYS A 67 -20.78 -2.82 2.09
C LYS A 67 -20.61 -1.46 2.80
N LYS A 68 -19.38 -1.18 3.28
CA LYS A 68 -19.05 0.06 4.00
C LYS A 68 -17.73 0.65 3.49
N PRO A 69 -17.74 1.32 2.33
CA PRO A 69 -16.56 1.96 1.78
C PRO A 69 -15.98 3.00 2.74
N SER A 70 -14.66 3.00 2.92
CA SER A 70 -13.98 3.89 3.87
C SER A 70 -12.64 4.44 3.38
N LYS A 71 -12.09 3.93 2.25
CA LYS A 71 -10.79 4.37 1.76
C LYS A 71 -10.92 5.67 0.96
N PRO A 72 -10.39 6.81 1.45
CA PRO A 72 -10.48 8.08 0.74
C PRO A 72 -9.59 8.07 -0.52
N ILE A 73 -10.14 8.50 -1.65
CA ILE A 73 -9.41 8.68 -2.90
C ILE A 73 -9.71 10.04 -3.55
N GLY A 74 -8.87 10.43 -4.50
CA GLY A 74 -9.07 11.64 -5.30
C GLY A 74 -8.76 12.94 -4.55
N PRO A 75 -9.14 14.10 -5.13
CA PRO A 75 -8.91 15.41 -4.54
C PRO A 75 -9.86 15.68 -3.36
N PHE A 76 -9.58 16.77 -2.66
CA PHE A 76 -10.48 17.32 -1.64
C PHE A 76 -11.55 18.21 -2.30
N TYR A 77 -12.75 18.12 -1.79
CA TYR A 77 -13.93 18.87 -2.19
C TYR A 77 -14.49 19.67 -1.01
N THR A 78 -15.18 20.77 -1.28
CA THR A 78 -16.07 21.36 -0.29
C THR A 78 -17.27 20.41 -0.05
N LYS A 79 -18.05 20.67 0.98
CA LYS A 79 -19.23 19.85 1.26
C LYS A 79 -20.24 19.93 0.09
N GLU A 80 -20.47 21.12 -0.43
CA GLU A 80 -21.39 21.40 -1.54
C GLU A 80 -20.95 20.67 -2.82
N GLU A 81 -19.67 20.71 -3.14
CA GLU A 81 -19.11 19.99 -4.30
C GLU A 81 -19.24 18.46 -4.11
N ALA A 82 -18.95 17.95 -2.91
CA ALA A 82 -19.06 16.55 -2.59
C ALA A 82 -20.51 16.03 -2.70
N ASP A 83 -21.47 16.81 -2.18
CA ASP A 83 -22.90 16.48 -2.26
C ASP A 83 -23.36 16.49 -3.75
N ALA A 84 -22.88 17.45 -4.54
CA ALA A 84 -23.21 17.54 -5.97
C ALA A 84 -22.62 16.39 -6.80
N GLU A 85 -21.37 16.01 -6.54
CA GLU A 85 -20.72 14.86 -7.22
C GLU A 85 -21.37 13.54 -6.80
N GLY A 86 -21.64 13.34 -5.51
CA GLY A 86 -22.35 12.16 -5.01
C GLY A 86 -23.76 11.99 -5.59
N ALA A 87 -24.46 13.09 -5.83
CA ALA A 87 -25.78 13.06 -6.48
C ALA A 87 -25.70 12.63 -7.96
N LYS A 88 -24.56 12.88 -8.65
CA LYS A 88 -24.37 12.51 -10.06
C LYS A 88 -24.01 11.04 -10.25
N ASP A 89 -23.11 10.50 -9.42
CA ASP A 89 -22.51 9.17 -9.62
C ASP A 89 -22.85 8.14 -8.54
N GLY A 90 -23.68 8.52 -7.55
CA GLY A 90 -24.05 7.67 -6.42
C GLY A 90 -22.91 7.38 -5.43
N SER A 91 -21.78 8.06 -5.57
CA SER A 91 -20.62 7.87 -4.72
C SER A 91 -20.80 8.50 -3.34
N THR A 92 -20.16 7.89 -2.34
CA THR A 92 -20.12 8.43 -0.98
C THR A 92 -18.87 9.29 -0.80
N TYR A 93 -19.04 10.43 -0.19
CA TYR A 93 -17.96 11.34 0.20
C TYR A 93 -17.96 11.51 1.72
N VAL A 94 -16.78 11.50 2.33
CA VAL A 94 -16.60 11.69 3.78
C VAL A 94 -15.59 12.79 4.04
N GLU A 95 -15.74 13.44 5.17
CA GLU A 95 -14.77 14.41 5.67
C GLU A 95 -13.44 13.67 5.97
N ASP A 96 -12.31 14.24 5.54
CA ASP A 96 -10.98 13.65 5.69
C ASP A 96 -10.05 14.61 6.43
N ALA A 97 -9.97 14.44 7.74
CA ALA A 97 -9.00 15.07 8.65
C ALA A 97 -8.97 16.62 8.59
N GLY A 98 -10.12 17.27 8.52
CA GLY A 98 -10.26 18.73 8.51
C GLY A 98 -9.84 19.42 7.21
N ARG A 99 -9.51 18.64 6.16
CA ARG A 99 -9.03 19.16 4.87
C ARG A 99 -10.11 19.27 3.80
N GLY A 100 -11.32 18.78 4.08
CA GLY A 100 -12.43 18.73 3.16
C GLY A 100 -12.95 17.30 2.95
N TYR A 101 -13.78 17.12 1.93
CA TYR A 101 -14.46 15.86 1.65
C TYR A 101 -13.76 15.11 0.52
N ARG A 102 -13.66 13.78 0.67
CA ARG A 102 -13.12 12.90 -0.37
C ARG A 102 -14.07 11.76 -0.67
N LYS A 103 -14.08 11.33 -1.92
CA LYS A 103 -14.74 10.10 -2.33
C LYS A 103 -14.14 8.92 -1.57
N VAL A 104 -15.00 8.05 -1.03
CA VAL A 104 -14.55 6.78 -0.44
C VAL A 104 -14.93 5.61 -1.31
N VAL A 105 -14.03 4.62 -1.35
CA VAL A 105 -14.21 3.36 -2.06
C VAL A 105 -13.94 2.18 -1.11
N PRO A 106 -14.39 0.96 -1.47
CA PRO A 106 -14.00 -0.25 -0.74
C PRO A 106 -12.48 -0.40 -0.69
N SER A 107 -12.00 -0.94 0.44
CA SER A 107 -10.58 -1.31 0.60
C SER A 107 -10.50 -2.71 1.20
N PRO A 108 -10.78 -3.75 0.40
CA PRO A 108 -10.77 -5.12 0.87
C PRO A 108 -9.36 -5.58 1.23
N MET A 109 -9.27 -6.53 2.16
CA MET A 109 -8.00 -7.10 2.58
C MET A 109 -7.37 -7.94 1.47
N PRO A 110 -6.11 -7.67 1.10
CA PRO A 110 -5.35 -8.47 0.15
C PRO A 110 -5.19 -9.91 0.64
N LYS A 111 -5.44 -10.88 -0.24
CA LYS A 111 -5.31 -12.32 0.07
C LYS A 111 -4.13 -12.95 -0.63
N GLU A 112 -3.87 -12.57 -1.88
CA GLU A 112 -2.87 -13.23 -2.72
C GLU A 112 -2.48 -12.32 -3.88
N ILE A 113 -1.21 -12.33 -4.24
CA ILE A 113 -0.74 -11.75 -5.50
C ILE A 113 -0.94 -12.80 -6.60
N VAL A 114 -1.69 -12.45 -7.64
CA VAL A 114 -2.01 -13.40 -8.72
C VAL A 114 -0.74 -13.83 -9.45
N GLU A 115 0.17 -12.91 -9.71
CA GLU A 115 1.43 -13.12 -10.42
C GLU A 115 2.58 -13.61 -9.52
N LYS A 116 2.31 -14.09 -8.29
CA LYS A 116 3.32 -14.45 -7.27
C LYS A 116 4.42 -15.37 -7.77
N GLU A 117 4.09 -16.39 -8.60
CA GLU A 117 5.08 -17.34 -9.11
C GLU A 117 6.03 -16.66 -10.12
N ALA A 118 5.51 -15.76 -10.97
CA ALA A 118 6.34 -15.00 -11.89
C ALA A 118 7.25 -14.01 -11.13
N VAL A 119 6.71 -13.31 -10.12
CA VAL A 119 7.49 -12.41 -9.28
C VAL A 119 8.58 -13.15 -8.52
N ARG A 120 8.27 -14.32 -7.94
CA ARG A 120 9.25 -15.17 -7.26
C ARG A 120 10.38 -15.57 -8.20
N ALA A 121 10.06 -16.08 -9.40
CA ALA A 121 11.06 -16.46 -10.40
C ALA A 121 11.98 -15.30 -10.80
N LEU A 122 11.44 -14.09 -10.93
CA LEU A 122 12.25 -12.88 -11.19
C LEU A 122 13.19 -12.56 -10.03
N VAL A 123 12.71 -12.61 -8.79
CA VAL A 123 13.53 -12.38 -7.58
C VAL A 123 14.63 -13.44 -7.46
N GLU A 124 14.33 -14.71 -7.67
CA GLU A 124 15.31 -15.81 -7.67
C GLU A 124 16.36 -15.67 -8.78
N ALA A 125 15.98 -15.04 -9.90
CA ALA A 125 16.90 -14.70 -10.99
C ALA A 125 17.70 -13.39 -10.73
N ASP A 126 17.68 -12.87 -9.51
CA ASP A 126 18.34 -11.61 -9.10
C ASP A 126 17.87 -10.36 -9.88
N VAL A 127 16.61 -10.34 -10.32
CA VAL A 127 15.98 -9.19 -10.96
C VAL A 127 15.34 -8.29 -9.92
N LEU A 128 15.66 -6.99 -9.91
CA LEU A 128 14.94 -6.01 -9.10
C LEU A 128 13.55 -5.81 -9.70
N THR A 129 12.53 -6.22 -8.96
CA THR A 129 11.15 -6.28 -9.44
C THR A 129 10.29 -5.22 -8.77
N ILE A 130 9.71 -4.32 -9.56
CA ILE A 130 8.73 -3.32 -9.13
C ILE A 130 7.35 -3.89 -9.36
N CYS A 131 6.58 -4.14 -8.31
CA CYS A 131 5.27 -4.78 -8.42
C CYS A 131 4.32 -4.31 -7.30
N SER A 132 3.05 -4.63 -7.41
CA SER A 132 1.98 -4.27 -6.46
C SER A 132 1.87 -2.76 -6.18
N GLY A 133 2.28 -1.92 -7.13
CA GLY A 133 2.24 -0.45 -6.98
C GLY A 133 0.83 0.05 -6.66
N GLY A 134 0.74 0.99 -5.68
CA GLY A 134 -0.53 1.52 -5.20
C GLY A 134 -1.44 0.52 -4.48
N GLY A 135 -0.94 -0.70 -4.18
CA GLY A 135 -1.68 -1.79 -3.57
C GLY A 135 -2.12 -2.90 -4.54
N GLY A 136 -1.73 -2.78 -5.83
CA GLY A 136 -2.12 -3.72 -6.88
C GLY A 136 -3.57 -3.57 -7.34
N ILE A 137 -3.93 -4.23 -8.44
CA ILE A 137 -5.27 -4.21 -9.03
C ILE A 137 -6.15 -5.19 -8.25
N PRO A 138 -7.20 -4.72 -7.55
CA PRO A 138 -8.09 -5.63 -6.83
C PRO A 138 -8.93 -6.45 -7.80
N VAL A 139 -8.87 -7.78 -7.65
CA VAL A 139 -9.65 -8.73 -8.42
C VAL A 139 -10.34 -9.75 -7.51
N VAL A 140 -11.50 -10.21 -7.91
CA VAL A 140 -12.19 -11.33 -7.29
C VAL A 140 -12.15 -12.56 -8.21
N ALA A 141 -12.16 -13.76 -7.65
CA ALA A 141 -12.27 -14.99 -8.42
C ALA A 141 -13.77 -15.36 -8.54
N GLU A 142 -14.28 -15.39 -9.76
CA GLU A 142 -15.65 -15.78 -10.09
C GLU A 142 -15.65 -16.74 -11.29
N ASP A 143 -16.32 -17.87 -11.17
CA ASP A 143 -16.50 -18.86 -12.25
C ASP A 143 -15.18 -19.26 -12.96
N GLY A 144 -14.08 -19.33 -12.19
CA GLY A 144 -12.76 -19.68 -12.72
C GLY A 144 -12.03 -18.54 -13.43
N GLN A 145 -12.53 -17.31 -13.32
CA GLN A 145 -11.92 -16.11 -13.91
C GLN A 145 -11.60 -15.08 -12.83
N TYR A 146 -10.63 -14.21 -13.10
CA TYR A 146 -10.39 -13.00 -12.30
C TYR A 146 -11.16 -11.84 -12.90
N VAL A 147 -11.92 -11.14 -12.06
CA VAL A 147 -12.74 -9.99 -12.44
C VAL A 147 -12.30 -8.79 -11.61
N GLY A 148 -11.93 -7.68 -12.27
CA GLY A 148 -11.58 -6.42 -11.60
C GLY A 148 -12.79 -5.82 -10.88
N VAL A 149 -12.54 -5.20 -9.72
CA VAL A 149 -13.59 -4.60 -8.88
C VAL A 149 -13.32 -3.12 -8.62
N GLU A 150 -14.39 -2.36 -8.37
CA GLU A 150 -14.33 -0.92 -8.01
C GLU A 150 -13.87 -0.76 -6.55
N ALA A 151 -12.59 -1.01 -6.29
CA ALA A 151 -11.97 -0.97 -4.99
C ALA A 151 -10.50 -0.49 -5.08
N VAL A 152 -9.88 -0.21 -3.95
CA VAL A 152 -8.45 0.12 -3.86
C VAL A 152 -7.85 -0.61 -2.67
N ASN A 153 -6.91 -1.49 -2.90
CA ASN A 153 -6.20 -2.17 -1.81
C ASN A 153 -5.34 -1.18 -1.01
N ASP A 154 -5.18 -1.44 0.28
CA ASP A 154 -4.17 -0.76 1.05
C ASP A 154 -2.78 -1.30 0.67
N LYS A 155 -1.86 -0.38 0.32
CA LYS A 155 -0.52 -0.73 -0.17
C LYS A 155 0.35 -1.43 0.87
N ASP A 156 0.15 -1.13 2.15
CA ASP A 156 0.96 -1.68 3.24
C ASP A 156 0.60 -3.17 3.44
N PHE A 157 -0.69 -3.51 3.42
CA PHE A 157 -1.14 -4.91 3.45
C PHE A 157 -0.80 -5.68 2.17
N SER A 158 -0.88 -5.02 0.99
CA SER A 158 -0.46 -5.67 -0.26
C SER A 158 1.04 -5.95 -0.28
N ALA A 159 1.86 -5.03 0.24
CA ALA A 159 3.30 -5.24 0.38
C ALA A 159 3.62 -6.39 1.32
N ARG A 160 2.87 -6.54 2.42
CA ARG A 160 2.99 -7.68 3.34
C ARG A 160 2.71 -9.00 2.62
N VAL A 161 1.58 -9.10 1.90
CA VAL A 161 1.23 -10.32 1.12
C VAL A 161 2.31 -10.63 0.07
N LEU A 162 2.81 -9.60 -0.63
CA LEU A 162 3.90 -9.76 -1.58
C LEU A 162 5.17 -10.30 -0.92
N ALA A 163 5.60 -9.70 0.20
CA ALA A 163 6.78 -10.13 0.95
C ALA A 163 6.67 -11.60 1.39
N GLU A 164 5.50 -12.03 1.86
CA GLU A 164 5.23 -13.43 2.18
C GLU A 164 5.28 -14.33 0.94
N ASN A 165 4.74 -13.87 -0.19
CA ASN A 165 4.71 -14.66 -1.42
C ASN A 165 6.09 -14.88 -2.05
N VAL A 166 7.04 -13.98 -1.82
CA VAL A 166 8.43 -14.11 -2.30
C VAL A 166 9.39 -14.60 -1.20
N ASP A 167 8.87 -14.96 -0.05
CA ASP A 167 9.63 -15.47 1.10
C ASP A 167 10.72 -14.50 1.58
N ALA A 168 10.35 -13.21 1.68
CA ALA A 168 11.25 -12.15 2.08
C ALA A 168 11.62 -12.26 3.57
N ASP A 169 12.87 -11.96 3.91
CA ASP A 169 13.36 -11.88 5.29
C ASP A 169 12.98 -10.55 5.96
N ARG A 170 12.82 -9.49 5.15
CA ARG A 170 12.57 -8.13 5.63
C ARG A 170 11.45 -7.46 4.86
N LEU A 171 10.55 -6.78 5.58
CA LEU A 171 9.57 -5.85 5.04
C LEU A 171 9.95 -4.44 5.47
N ILE A 172 10.32 -3.57 4.53
CA ILE A 172 10.69 -2.19 4.80
C ILE A 172 9.57 -1.27 4.32
N ILE A 173 9.00 -0.49 5.24
CA ILE A 173 7.94 0.48 4.94
C ILE A 173 8.49 1.89 5.13
N LEU A 174 8.54 2.65 4.05
CA LEU A 174 8.99 4.04 4.08
C LEU A 174 7.81 4.98 4.36
N THR A 175 8.03 5.92 5.27
CA THR A 175 7.03 6.91 5.71
C THR A 175 7.67 8.28 5.93
N GLY A 176 6.92 9.26 6.41
CA GLY A 176 7.40 10.63 6.62
C GLY A 176 8.08 10.88 7.96
N VAL A 177 8.39 9.84 8.75
CA VAL A 177 9.08 9.94 10.04
C VAL A 177 10.13 8.85 10.16
N ASP A 178 11.20 9.15 10.93
CA ASP A 178 12.34 8.23 11.09
C ASP A 178 12.00 7.00 11.93
N ASN A 179 11.13 7.15 12.90
CA ASN A 179 10.70 6.07 13.79
C ASN A 179 9.18 6.11 13.98
N ILE A 180 8.63 5.03 14.49
CA ILE A 180 7.32 5.03 15.12
C ILE A 180 7.43 5.70 16.48
N TYR A 181 6.41 6.46 16.86
CA TYR A 181 6.36 7.15 18.15
C TYR A 181 5.10 6.76 18.92
N ILE A 182 5.24 6.61 20.23
CA ILE A 182 4.11 6.69 21.15
C ILE A 182 3.96 8.13 21.62
N ASN A 183 2.74 8.53 21.99
CA ASN A 183 2.39 9.91 22.39
C ASN A 183 2.83 10.97 21.36
N TYR A 184 2.62 10.66 20.08
CA TYR A 184 3.06 11.54 18.98
C TYR A 184 2.51 12.94 19.11
N ASN A 185 3.40 13.95 18.96
CA ASN A 185 3.10 15.38 19.16
C ASN A 185 2.68 15.75 20.61
N GLN A 186 3.00 14.91 21.61
CA GLN A 186 2.81 15.23 23.03
C GLN A 186 4.17 15.53 23.72
N PRO A 187 4.19 16.20 24.89
CA PRO A 187 5.44 16.49 25.60
C PRO A 187 6.25 15.24 26.01
N ASP A 188 5.60 14.11 26.14
CA ASP A 188 6.17 12.80 26.50
C ASP A 188 6.31 11.87 25.28
N GLN A 189 6.36 12.43 24.07
CA GLN A 189 6.62 11.68 22.85
C GLN A 189 7.91 10.87 22.97
N LYS A 190 7.84 9.59 22.62
CA LYS A 190 8.98 8.68 22.65
C LYS A 190 9.11 7.93 21.34
N ALA A 191 10.29 7.96 20.73
CA ALA A 191 10.63 7.10 19.59
C ALA A 191 10.79 5.64 20.03
N LEU A 192 10.32 4.74 19.19
CA LEU A 192 10.50 3.30 19.35
C LEU A 192 11.60 2.85 18.38
N GLU A 193 12.66 2.23 18.89
CA GLU A 193 13.78 1.75 18.08
C GLU A 193 13.59 0.27 17.73
N GLN A 194 13.41 -0.57 18.75
CA GLN A 194 13.12 -2.00 18.61
C GLN A 194 11.92 -2.35 19.48
N ILE A 195 10.97 -3.06 18.90
CA ILE A 195 9.78 -3.52 19.61
C ILE A 195 9.40 -4.93 19.19
N SER A 196 8.92 -5.69 20.15
CA SER A 196 8.33 -7.00 19.92
C SER A 196 6.90 -6.91 19.39
N VAL A 197 6.40 -8.02 18.83
CA VAL A 197 4.99 -8.17 18.46
C VAL A 197 4.08 -7.83 19.63
N ALA A 198 4.41 -8.32 20.85
CA ALA A 198 3.60 -8.12 22.04
C ALA A 198 3.51 -6.64 22.45
N GLU A 199 4.63 -5.91 22.44
CA GLU A 199 4.66 -4.48 22.75
C GLU A 199 3.89 -3.66 21.70
N ALA A 200 4.05 -3.97 20.41
CA ALA A 200 3.31 -3.27 19.35
C ALA A 200 1.79 -3.49 19.47
N GLU A 201 1.35 -4.72 19.80
CA GLU A 201 -0.07 -5.01 20.06
C GLU A 201 -0.63 -4.26 21.28
N GLU A 202 0.20 -4.07 22.32
CA GLU A 202 -0.19 -3.27 23.49
C GLU A 202 -0.38 -1.80 23.11
N TYR A 203 0.59 -1.20 22.40
CA TYR A 203 0.49 0.19 21.93
C TYR A 203 -0.68 0.41 20.97
N ILE A 204 -1.04 -0.58 20.15
CA ILE A 204 -2.27 -0.53 19.33
C ILE A 204 -3.51 -0.46 20.22
N LYS A 205 -3.62 -1.30 21.26
CA LYS A 205 -4.76 -1.31 22.20
C LYS A 205 -4.87 0.01 22.99
N GLU A 206 -3.75 0.62 23.33
CA GLU A 206 -3.67 1.92 23.98
C GLU A 206 -4.02 3.09 23.05
N GLY A 207 -4.10 2.84 21.74
CA GLY A 207 -4.52 3.84 20.76
C GLY A 207 -3.45 4.85 20.37
N HIS A 208 -2.16 4.51 20.48
CA HIS A 208 -1.05 5.41 20.14
C HIS A 208 -0.93 5.74 18.65
N PHE A 209 -1.54 4.95 17.75
CA PHE A 209 -1.30 5.05 16.32
C PHE A 209 -2.53 5.54 15.54
N ALA A 210 -2.31 6.53 14.68
CA ALA A 210 -3.37 7.11 13.86
C ALA A 210 -3.95 6.08 12.87
N ALA A 211 -5.25 5.83 12.96
CA ALA A 211 -5.98 4.81 12.19
C ALA A 211 -5.88 4.94 10.67
N GLY A 212 -5.77 6.18 10.14
CA GLY A 212 -5.71 6.44 8.69
C GLY A 212 -4.30 6.46 8.10
N SER A 213 -3.24 6.29 8.90
CA SER A 213 -1.87 6.47 8.42
C SER A 213 -0.86 5.48 9.02
N MET A 214 -0.57 5.56 10.32
CA MET A 214 0.46 4.74 10.97
C MET A 214 -0.05 3.35 11.33
N LEU A 215 -1.28 3.23 11.82
CA LEU A 215 -1.84 1.95 12.26
C LEU A 215 -1.80 0.87 11.16
N PRO A 216 -2.23 1.10 9.90
CA PRO A 216 -2.15 0.06 8.86
C PRO A 216 -0.73 -0.42 8.58
N LYS A 217 0.28 0.45 8.72
CA LYS A 217 1.69 0.07 8.54
C LYS A 217 2.17 -0.87 9.62
N ILE A 218 1.80 -0.57 10.87
CA ILE A 218 2.17 -1.40 12.03
C ILE A 218 1.44 -2.74 11.96
N GLU A 219 0.14 -2.76 11.63
CA GLU A 219 -0.62 -3.98 11.46
C GLU A 219 -0.04 -4.87 10.35
N ALA A 220 0.31 -4.30 9.19
CA ALA A 220 0.96 -5.04 8.11
C ALA A 220 2.33 -5.58 8.51
N ALA A 221 3.12 -4.79 9.24
CA ALA A 221 4.41 -5.20 9.79
C ALA A 221 4.27 -6.34 10.81
N LEU A 222 3.30 -6.24 11.73
CA LEU A 222 3.00 -7.30 12.70
C LEU A 222 2.58 -8.60 12.01
N ASP A 223 1.67 -8.53 11.06
CA ASP A 223 1.22 -9.72 10.32
C ASP A 223 2.37 -10.40 9.59
N PHE A 224 3.33 -9.62 9.07
CA PHE A 224 4.50 -10.16 8.38
C PHE A 224 5.46 -10.91 9.31
N VAL A 225 5.69 -10.41 10.53
CA VAL A 225 6.68 -11.00 11.46
C VAL A 225 6.10 -12.06 12.38
N LYS A 226 4.77 -12.10 12.56
CA LYS A 226 4.12 -13.08 13.43
C LYS A 226 4.39 -14.52 13.01
N GLY A 227 4.85 -15.31 13.98
CA GLY A 227 5.07 -16.74 13.80
C GLY A 227 6.38 -17.11 13.10
N ASP A 228 7.24 -16.14 12.78
CA ASP A 228 8.55 -16.40 12.19
C ASP A 228 9.64 -15.54 12.84
N ASP A 229 10.48 -16.16 13.64
CA ASP A 229 11.60 -15.49 14.36
C ASP A 229 12.69 -14.92 13.41
N LYS A 230 12.67 -15.29 12.13
CA LYS A 230 13.66 -14.81 11.16
C LYS A 230 13.22 -13.52 10.48
N ARG A 231 11.91 -13.24 10.44
CA ARG A 231 11.36 -12.08 9.77
C ARG A 231 11.49 -10.82 10.63
N LYS A 232 11.82 -9.73 9.97
CA LYS A 232 11.83 -8.39 10.55
C LYS A 232 11.05 -7.43 9.67
N ALA A 233 10.31 -6.50 10.30
CA ALA A 233 9.75 -5.36 9.59
C ALA A 233 10.43 -4.08 10.10
N ILE A 234 10.74 -3.16 9.18
CA ILE A 234 11.39 -1.88 9.49
C ILE A 234 10.49 -0.76 8.97
N ILE A 235 10.12 0.17 9.84
CA ILE A 235 9.38 1.37 9.46
C ILE A 235 10.29 2.57 9.69
N THR A 236 10.58 3.32 8.61
CA THR A 236 11.54 4.43 8.63
C THR A 236 11.22 5.49 7.56
N SER A 237 12.00 6.58 7.53
CA SER A 237 11.90 7.61 6.50
C SER A 237 12.71 7.25 5.25
N ILE A 238 12.44 7.99 4.14
CA ILE A 238 13.25 7.89 2.92
C ILE A 238 14.68 8.40 3.20
N GLU A 239 14.82 9.40 4.04
CA GLU A 239 16.09 10.01 4.43
C GLU A 239 17.00 9.00 5.15
N ASN A 240 16.43 8.09 5.92
CA ASN A 240 17.16 7.05 6.63
C ASN A 240 17.50 5.81 5.79
N LEU A 241 17.06 5.76 4.53
CA LEU A 241 17.26 4.58 3.68
C LEU A 241 18.75 4.23 3.47
N GLU A 242 19.65 5.23 3.48
CA GLU A 242 21.09 5.01 3.41
C GLU A 242 21.67 4.23 4.62
N ASN A 243 20.95 4.19 5.72
CA ASN A 243 21.33 3.49 6.95
C ASN A 243 20.50 2.22 7.20
N ILE A 244 19.75 1.74 6.21
CA ILE A 244 18.85 0.59 6.37
C ILE A 244 19.59 -0.70 6.76
N ASP A 245 20.83 -0.87 6.33
CA ASP A 245 21.69 -2.00 6.72
C ASP A 245 22.05 -1.97 8.21
N LYS A 246 21.96 -0.80 8.85
CA LYS A 246 22.12 -0.62 10.31
C LYS A 246 20.79 -0.68 11.05
N GLU A 247 19.73 -1.09 10.36
CA GLU A 247 18.37 -1.16 10.89
C GLU A 247 17.87 0.21 11.41
N ALA A 248 18.24 1.33 10.71
CA ALA A 248 17.76 2.66 11.08
C ALA A 248 16.24 2.77 10.91
N GLY A 249 15.56 3.15 11.98
CA GLY A 249 14.10 3.21 12.05
C GLY A 249 13.55 2.44 13.24
N THR A 250 12.25 2.11 13.19
CA THR A 250 11.67 1.17 14.16
C THR A 250 11.69 -0.23 13.58
N VAL A 251 12.40 -1.13 14.25
CA VAL A 251 12.45 -2.56 13.93
C VAL A 251 11.38 -3.28 14.73
N ILE A 252 10.55 -4.04 14.05
CA ILE A 252 9.54 -4.93 14.64
C ILE A 252 9.97 -6.37 14.37
N SER A 253 10.08 -7.17 15.41
CA SER A 253 10.38 -8.60 15.31
C SER A 253 9.54 -9.43 16.29
N GLN A 254 9.59 -10.75 16.19
CA GLN A 254 8.79 -11.61 17.06
C GLN A 254 9.10 -11.37 18.55
N LYS A 255 10.35 -11.07 18.89
CA LYS A 255 10.85 -10.98 20.28
C LYS A 255 11.34 -9.59 20.71
N GLY A 256 11.42 -8.61 19.80
CA GLY A 256 12.00 -7.28 20.02
C GLY A 256 13.48 -7.21 19.70
#